data_855b7f4de781ca5ea550151e5fcfa448
#
_entry.id   855b7f4de781ca5ea550151e5fcfa448
#
_cell.length_a   1.000
_cell.length_b   1.000
_cell.length_c   1.000
_cell.angle_alpha   90.00
_cell.angle_beta   90.00
_cell.angle_gamma   90.00
#
_symmetry.space_group_name_H-M   'P 1'
#
loop_
_entity.id
_entity.type
_entity.pdbx_description
1 polymer ?
#
loop_
_entity_poly.entity_id
_entity_poly.type
_entity_poly.pdbx_seq_one_letter_code
_entity_poly.pdbx_strand_id
1 'polypeptide(L)'
;MNSKVRHIIYGIISFVLSFILFLLSFAIVLQSTILNPSYIMDNMNTSNYFVDKRDEIKESLVDLGYASGLDEKFFENVVDEVTIHDNTQAYLNSFYAGEEAKIDTTAFKQKFNSELDSYISKNNLKVANDGSREYLINQAANIYAAALRIPLFATLSVYLIALKNMMPLIIGGLAVLVAILCVIIIFTNRWKHRAVRYICYSTSAAFLTVGIIPAVLLSTGYMSKINIDSRAFYNLFVQSMNNILIAVAVCSVIFFIVSIGLFFLHKSMRRHASED
;
A
#
# COMPACT_ATOMS: atom_id res chain seq x y z
N MET A 1 -40.50 24.48 14.91
CA MET A 1 -39.03 24.63 15.00
C MET A 1 -38.63 25.84 14.20
N ASN A 2 -37.89 26.76 14.80
CA ASN A 2 -37.45 28.00 14.15
C ASN A 2 -36.59 27.69 12.89
N SER A 3 -36.81 28.43 11.81
CA SER A 3 -36.14 28.24 10.52
C SER A 3 -34.60 28.25 10.67
N LYS A 4 -34.06 29.13 11.51
CA LYS A 4 -32.60 29.19 11.80
C LYS A 4 -32.07 27.92 12.46
N VAL A 5 -32.76 27.39 13.46
CA VAL A 5 -32.38 26.14 14.16
C VAL A 5 -32.35 24.97 13.19
N ARG A 6 -33.31 24.87 12.30
CA ARG A 6 -33.35 23.83 11.28
C ARG A 6 -32.17 23.88 10.32
N HIS A 7 -31.73 25.06 9.87
CA HIS A 7 -30.57 25.21 9.01
C HIS A 7 -29.28 24.80 9.72
N ILE A 8 -29.13 25.11 11.01
CA ILE A 8 -27.97 24.70 11.81
C ILE A 8 -27.92 23.17 11.92
N ILE A 9 -29.05 22.52 12.26
CA ILE A 9 -29.09 21.06 12.37
C ILE A 9 -28.68 20.37 11.05
N TYR A 10 -29.25 20.78 9.90
CA TYR A 10 -28.86 20.20 8.63
C TYR A 10 -27.41 20.53 8.23
N GLY A 11 -26.90 21.69 8.64
CA GLY A 11 -25.47 22.00 8.48
C GLY A 11 -24.58 21.03 9.24
N ILE A 12 -24.92 20.74 10.50
CA ILE A 12 -24.20 19.74 11.32
C ILE A 12 -24.28 18.34 10.70
N ILE A 13 -25.50 17.90 10.29
CA ILE A 13 -25.65 16.58 9.63
C ILE A 13 -24.83 16.52 8.33
N SER A 14 -24.80 17.60 7.53
CA SER A 14 -24.00 17.66 6.32
C SER A 14 -22.51 17.60 6.60
N PHE A 15 -22.05 18.23 7.67
CA PHE A 15 -20.65 18.16 8.12
C PHE A 15 -20.28 16.73 8.55
N VAL A 16 -21.13 16.08 9.37
CA VAL A 16 -20.93 14.69 9.78
C VAL A 16 -20.93 13.75 8.58
N LEU A 17 -21.83 13.94 7.62
CA LEU A 17 -21.86 13.16 6.38
C LEU A 17 -20.57 13.34 5.58
N SER A 18 -20.07 14.56 5.43
CA SER A 18 -18.79 14.83 4.76
C SER A 18 -17.62 14.11 5.43
N PHE A 19 -17.56 14.11 6.77
CA PHE A 19 -16.53 13.42 7.53
C PHE A 19 -16.61 11.90 7.37
N ILE A 20 -17.83 11.33 7.37
CA ILE A 20 -18.02 9.89 7.12
C ILE A 20 -17.62 9.51 5.69
N LEU A 21 -17.92 10.35 4.69
CA LEU A 21 -17.46 10.16 3.31
C LEU A 21 -15.93 10.18 3.20
N PHE A 22 -15.26 11.08 3.93
CA PHE A 22 -13.81 11.09 4.04
C PHE A 22 -13.27 9.78 4.63
N LEU A 23 -13.82 9.32 5.78
CA LEU A 23 -13.40 8.07 6.40
C LEU A 23 -13.66 6.86 5.50
N LEU A 24 -14.78 6.83 4.80
CA LEU A 24 -15.13 5.77 3.86
C LEU A 24 -14.14 5.70 2.69
N SER A 25 -13.79 6.83 2.09
CA SER A 25 -12.81 6.86 1.00
C SER A 25 -11.44 6.41 1.48
N PHE A 26 -11.01 6.82 2.66
CA PHE A 26 -9.75 6.40 3.26
C PHE A 26 -9.72 4.89 3.55
N ALA A 27 -10.82 4.34 4.09
CA ALA A 27 -10.94 2.90 4.35
C ALA A 27 -10.89 2.08 3.05
N ILE A 28 -11.56 2.53 1.98
CA ILE A 28 -11.53 1.87 0.66
C ILE A 28 -10.10 1.88 0.09
N VAL A 29 -9.42 3.02 0.15
CA VAL A 29 -8.03 3.13 -0.34
C VAL A 29 -7.11 2.22 0.46
N LEU A 30 -7.17 2.20 1.79
CA LEU A 30 -6.37 1.30 2.62
C LEU A 30 -6.60 -0.18 2.27
N GLN A 31 -7.88 -0.58 2.11
CA GLN A 31 -8.23 -1.95 1.75
C GLN A 31 -7.69 -2.37 0.38
N SER A 32 -7.71 -1.46 -0.59
CA SER A 32 -7.26 -1.74 -1.97
C SER A 32 -5.75 -1.61 -2.16
N THR A 33 -5.04 -1.01 -1.20
CA THR A 33 -3.60 -0.73 -1.28
C THR A 33 -2.81 -1.48 -0.21
N ILE A 34 -2.51 -0.86 0.91
CA ILE A 34 -1.61 -1.39 1.96
C ILE A 34 -2.10 -2.74 2.52
N LEU A 35 -3.41 -2.98 2.57
CA LEU A 35 -3.99 -4.22 3.08
C LEU A 35 -4.17 -5.30 1.98
N ASN A 36 -3.69 -5.04 0.76
CA ASN A 36 -3.76 -5.95 -0.37
C ASN A 36 -2.36 -6.43 -0.78
N PRO A 37 -2.02 -7.72 -0.59
CA PRO A 37 -0.70 -8.24 -0.98
C PRO A 37 -0.40 -8.08 -2.46
N SER A 38 -1.41 -8.23 -3.34
CA SER A 38 -1.24 -8.06 -4.78
C SER A 38 -0.81 -6.63 -5.14
N TYR A 39 -1.38 -5.62 -4.47
CA TYR A 39 -0.96 -4.23 -4.68
C TYR A 39 0.51 -4.01 -4.36
N ILE A 40 0.99 -4.59 -3.24
CA ILE A 40 2.41 -4.47 -2.85
C ILE A 40 3.30 -5.16 -3.87
N MET A 41 2.92 -6.36 -4.31
CA MET A 41 3.66 -7.13 -5.30
C MET A 41 3.70 -6.42 -6.66
N ASP A 42 2.58 -5.83 -7.11
CA ASP A 42 2.51 -5.04 -8.34
C ASP A 42 3.44 -3.81 -8.28
N ASN A 43 3.51 -3.13 -7.13
CA ASN A 43 4.44 -2.02 -6.95
C ASN A 43 5.90 -2.50 -6.92
N MET A 44 6.21 -3.66 -6.36
CA MET A 44 7.54 -4.26 -6.42
C MET A 44 7.94 -4.54 -7.87
N ASN A 45 7.03 -5.12 -8.67
CA ASN A 45 7.27 -5.41 -10.09
C ASN A 45 7.50 -4.13 -10.92
N THR A 46 6.79 -3.05 -10.61
CA THR A 46 6.86 -1.79 -11.41
C THR A 46 7.94 -0.82 -10.94
N SER A 47 8.50 -0.99 -9.73
CA SER A 47 9.50 -0.10 -9.13
C SER A 47 10.96 -0.55 -9.32
N ASN A 48 11.23 -1.57 -10.12
CA ASN A 48 12.53 -2.24 -10.23
C ASN A 48 13.04 -2.85 -8.89
N TYR A 49 12.15 -3.11 -7.94
CA TYR A 49 12.49 -3.62 -6.61
C TYR A 49 13.35 -4.88 -6.68
N PHE A 50 12.99 -5.84 -7.54
CA PHE A 50 13.69 -7.13 -7.61
C PHE A 50 15.10 -7.02 -8.20
N VAL A 51 15.29 -6.13 -9.16
CA VAL A 51 16.61 -5.83 -9.75
C VAL A 51 17.51 -5.20 -8.68
N ASP A 52 17.03 -4.11 -8.05
CA ASP A 52 17.80 -3.42 -7.01
C ASP A 52 18.04 -4.35 -5.80
N LYS A 53 17.09 -5.19 -5.43
CA LYS A 53 17.23 -6.14 -4.32
C LYS A 53 18.23 -7.24 -4.62
N ARG A 54 18.28 -7.76 -5.85
CA ARG A 54 19.32 -8.69 -6.29
C ARG A 54 20.70 -8.08 -6.14
N ASP A 55 20.85 -6.84 -6.57
CA ASP A 55 22.14 -6.15 -6.51
C ASP A 55 22.58 -5.88 -5.06
N GLU A 56 21.66 -5.46 -4.17
CA GLU A 56 21.92 -5.31 -2.72
C GLU A 56 22.34 -6.63 -2.05
N ILE A 57 21.67 -7.74 -2.40
CA ILE A 57 22.01 -9.06 -1.86
C ILE A 57 23.38 -9.49 -2.39
N LYS A 58 23.65 -9.31 -3.68
CA LYS A 58 24.95 -9.62 -4.29
C LYS A 58 26.08 -8.87 -3.59
N GLU A 59 25.95 -7.56 -3.37
CA GLU A 59 26.94 -6.73 -2.66
C GLU A 59 27.20 -7.27 -1.24
N SER A 60 26.15 -7.58 -0.48
CA SER A 60 26.28 -8.15 0.87
C SER A 60 26.95 -9.54 0.88
N LEU A 61 26.73 -10.35 -0.16
CA LEU A 61 27.36 -11.65 -0.31
C LEU A 61 28.83 -11.54 -0.75
N VAL A 62 29.17 -10.56 -1.56
CA VAL A 62 30.56 -10.27 -1.95
C VAL A 62 31.39 -9.90 -0.72
N ASP A 63 30.85 -9.09 0.20
CA ASP A 63 31.51 -8.74 1.46
C ASP A 63 31.78 -9.99 2.33
N LEU A 64 30.80 -10.91 2.41
CA LEU A 64 31.00 -12.21 3.06
C LEU A 64 32.07 -13.06 2.35
N GLY A 65 32.09 -13.03 1.02
CA GLY A 65 32.99 -13.82 0.17
C GLY A 65 34.46 -13.41 0.27
N TYR A 66 34.76 -12.13 0.45
CA TYR A 66 36.13 -11.65 0.61
C TYR A 66 36.87 -12.35 1.76
N ALA A 67 36.17 -12.56 2.89
CA ALA A 67 36.71 -13.27 4.02
C ALA A 67 36.98 -14.77 3.73
N SER A 68 36.31 -15.33 2.72
CA SER A 68 36.40 -16.74 2.31
C SER A 68 37.25 -16.99 1.06
N GLY A 69 37.85 -15.93 0.49
CA GLY A 69 38.68 -16.01 -0.72
C GLY A 69 37.89 -16.22 -2.02
N LEU A 70 36.59 -15.91 -2.00
CA LEU A 70 35.73 -15.92 -3.20
C LEU A 70 35.79 -14.56 -3.88
N ASP A 71 35.87 -14.53 -5.20
CA ASP A 71 35.86 -13.31 -6.00
C ASP A 71 34.41 -12.86 -6.31
N GLU A 72 34.29 -11.61 -6.77
CA GLU A 72 32.98 -11.04 -7.11
C GLU A 72 32.25 -11.82 -8.21
N LYS A 73 32.99 -12.42 -9.17
CA LYS A 73 32.41 -13.16 -10.28
C LYS A 73 31.68 -14.42 -9.85
N PHE A 74 32.06 -14.98 -8.69
CA PHE A 74 31.36 -16.13 -8.12
C PHE A 74 29.88 -15.78 -7.82
N PHE A 75 29.61 -14.57 -7.35
CA PHE A 75 28.27 -14.15 -6.93
C PHE A 75 27.35 -13.71 -8.07
N GLU A 76 27.85 -13.58 -9.31
CA GLU A 76 27.04 -13.14 -10.45
C GLU A 76 25.87 -14.06 -10.75
N ASN A 77 26.02 -15.37 -10.55
CA ASN A 77 25.02 -16.38 -10.86
C ASN A 77 24.30 -16.96 -9.62
N VAL A 78 24.75 -16.59 -8.42
CA VAL A 78 24.21 -17.14 -7.16
C VAL A 78 22.81 -16.60 -6.85
N VAL A 79 22.56 -15.34 -7.17
CA VAL A 79 21.31 -14.65 -6.88
C VAL A 79 20.58 -14.33 -8.18
N ASP A 80 19.33 -14.75 -8.31
CA ASP A 80 18.47 -14.42 -9.45
C ASP A 80 17.15 -13.77 -9.01
N GLU A 81 16.62 -12.95 -9.91
CA GLU A 81 15.40 -12.17 -9.66
C GLU A 81 14.15 -13.06 -9.51
N VAL A 82 14.10 -14.18 -10.20
CA VAL A 82 12.94 -15.10 -10.16
C VAL A 82 12.81 -15.72 -8.78
N THR A 83 13.91 -16.23 -8.24
CA THR A 83 13.92 -16.81 -6.88
C THR A 83 13.60 -15.74 -5.82
N ILE A 84 14.11 -14.50 -5.97
CA ILE A 84 13.76 -13.39 -5.08
C ILE A 84 12.26 -13.08 -5.16
N HIS A 85 11.73 -12.97 -6.38
CA HIS A 85 10.30 -12.71 -6.62
C HIS A 85 9.42 -13.76 -5.95
N ASP A 86 9.67 -15.03 -6.22
CA ASP A 86 8.85 -16.16 -5.71
C ASP A 86 8.89 -16.25 -4.18
N ASN A 87 10.08 -16.10 -3.58
CA ASN A 87 10.23 -16.08 -2.13
C ASN A 87 9.55 -14.86 -1.49
N THR A 88 9.64 -13.69 -2.13
CA THR A 88 8.97 -12.48 -1.63
C THR A 88 7.45 -12.62 -1.73
N GLN A 89 6.94 -13.19 -2.83
CA GLN A 89 5.51 -13.44 -3.00
C GLN A 89 4.98 -14.44 -1.96
N ALA A 90 5.71 -15.55 -1.75
CA ALA A 90 5.36 -16.54 -0.73
C ALA A 90 5.35 -15.91 0.67
N TYR A 91 6.38 -15.12 1.01
CA TYR A 91 6.48 -14.40 2.27
C TYR A 91 5.31 -13.44 2.48
N LEU A 92 4.96 -12.63 1.47
CA LEU A 92 3.81 -11.72 1.54
C LEU A 92 2.49 -12.46 1.71
N ASN A 93 2.29 -13.55 0.97
CA ASN A 93 1.06 -14.34 1.07
C ASN A 93 0.88 -14.93 2.47
N SER A 94 1.92 -15.56 3.04
CA SER A 94 1.90 -16.09 4.41
C SER A 94 1.69 -14.99 5.44
N PHE A 95 2.36 -13.83 5.27
CA PHE A 95 2.18 -12.68 6.14
C PHE A 95 0.72 -12.19 6.18
N TYR A 96 0.10 -12.00 5.01
CA TYR A 96 -1.29 -11.51 4.94
C TYR A 96 -2.34 -12.61 5.23
N ALA A 97 -1.94 -13.88 5.24
CA ALA A 97 -2.76 -14.98 5.75
C ALA A 97 -2.75 -15.06 7.29
N GLY A 98 -1.83 -14.36 7.95
CA GLY A 98 -1.64 -14.44 9.41
C GLY A 98 -0.84 -15.67 9.84
N GLU A 99 -0.10 -16.27 8.91
CA GLU A 99 0.78 -17.41 9.15
C GLU A 99 2.19 -16.94 9.53
N GLU A 100 3.03 -17.86 10.02
CA GLU A 100 4.44 -17.57 10.27
C GLU A 100 5.16 -17.34 8.94
N ALA A 101 5.37 -16.08 8.58
CA ALA A 101 6.04 -15.70 7.34
C ALA A 101 7.55 -15.95 7.44
N LYS A 102 8.02 -17.03 6.81
CA LYS A 102 9.44 -17.41 6.71
C LYS A 102 9.90 -17.33 5.26
N ILE A 103 11.15 -16.92 5.07
CA ILE A 103 11.81 -16.99 3.77
C ILE A 103 12.38 -18.41 3.61
N ASP A 104 11.97 -19.10 2.56
CA ASP A 104 12.57 -20.39 2.20
C ASP A 104 13.93 -20.17 1.54
N THR A 105 14.98 -20.65 2.18
CA THR A 105 16.36 -20.55 1.69
C THR A 105 16.84 -21.84 1.02
N THR A 106 16.01 -22.84 0.87
CA THR A 106 16.42 -24.17 0.39
C THR A 106 16.96 -24.10 -1.04
N ALA A 107 16.22 -23.48 -1.95
CA ALA A 107 16.64 -23.32 -3.35
C ALA A 107 17.91 -22.46 -3.45
N PHE A 108 18.02 -21.38 -2.67
CA PHE A 108 19.21 -20.54 -2.60
C PHE A 108 20.44 -21.33 -2.13
N LYS A 109 20.32 -22.10 -1.03
CA LYS A 109 21.41 -22.93 -0.51
C LYS A 109 21.88 -23.98 -1.53
N GLN A 110 20.95 -24.65 -2.22
CA GLN A 110 21.27 -25.61 -3.26
C GLN A 110 22.06 -24.95 -4.41
N LYS A 111 21.58 -23.80 -4.89
CA LYS A 111 22.24 -23.05 -5.96
C LYS A 111 23.62 -22.56 -5.53
N PHE A 112 23.73 -21.95 -4.36
CA PHE A 112 24.99 -21.49 -3.80
C PHE A 112 26.02 -22.65 -3.70
N ASN A 113 25.58 -23.81 -3.19
CA ASN A 113 26.41 -24.98 -3.05
C ASN A 113 26.90 -25.52 -4.41
N SER A 114 26.01 -25.57 -5.42
CA SER A 114 26.34 -26.00 -6.78
C SER A 114 27.34 -25.06 -7.46
N GLU A 115 27.14 -23.73 -7.32
CA GLU A 115 28.08 -22.74 -7.84
C GLU A 115 29.44 -22.83 -7.13
N LEU A 116 29.45 -23.09 -5.82
CA LEU A 116 30.67 -23.28 -5.04
C LEU A 116 31.46 -24.51 -5.49
N ASP A 117 30.79 -25.65 -5.76
CA ASP A 117 31.42 -26.85 -6.32
C ASP A 117 32.06 -26.58 -7.68
N SER A 118 31.34 -25.86 -8.55
CA SER A 118 31.80 -25.46 -9.87
C SER A 118 33.03 -24.53 -9.78
N TYR A 119 32.98 -23.57 -8.87
CA TYR A 119 34.07 -22.61 -8.65
C TYR A 119 35.34 -23.29 -8.10
N ILE A 120 35.20 -24.17 -7.10
CA ILE A 120 36.30 -24.97 -6.51
C ILE A 120 36.97 -25.83 -7.59
N SER A 121 36.15 -26.54 -8.38
CA SER A 121 36.66 -27.44 -9.44
C SER A 121 37.40 -26.64 -10.53
N LYS A 122 36.83 -25.50 -10.96
CA LYS A 122 37.41 -24.67 -12.03
C LYS A 122 38.71 -24.01 -11.62
N ASN A 123 38.87 -23.64 -10.37
CA ASN A 123 40.05 -22.94 -9.86
C ASN A 123 41.03 -23.87 -9.14
N ASN A 124 40.80 -25.21 -9.13
CA ASN A 124 41.64 -26.19 -8.42
C ASN A 124 41.87 -25.82 -6.93
N LEU A 125 40.87 -25.28 -6.25
CA LEU A 125 40.96 -24.87 -4.86
C LEU A 125 40.86 -26.06 -3.91
N LYS A 126 41.54 -25.96 -2.77
CA LYS A 126 41.40 -26.94 -1.67
C LYS A 126 40.43 -26.35 -0.62
N VAL A 127 39.37 -27.06 -0.33
CA VAL A 127 38.48 -26.72 0.77
C VAL A 127 39.14 -27.03 2.11
N ALA A 128 39.12 -26.07 3.04
CA ALA A 128 39.79 -26.25 4.33
C ALA A 128 39.20 -27.38 5.16
N ASN A 129 37.84 -27.40 5.28
CA ASN A 129 37.06 -28.49 5.87
C ASN A 129 35.59 -28.31 5.52
N ASP A 130 34.78 -29.39 5.72
CA ASP A 130 33.34 -29.36 5.45
C ASP A 130 32.58 -28.41 6.36
N GLY A 131 33.01 -28.19 7.59
CA GLY A 131 32.39 -27.28 8.53
C GLY A 131 32.51 -25.80 8.09
N SER A 132 33.63 -25.42 7.49
CA SER A 132 33.81 -24.07 6.95
C SER A 132 32.88 -23.81 5.75
N ARG A 133 32.67 -24.82 4.90
CA ARG A 133 31.75 -24.77 3.77
C ARG A 133 30.31 -24.59 4.24
N GLU A 134 29.87 -25.43 5.16
CA GLU A 134 28.53 -25.37 5.70
C GLU A 134 28.27 -24.02 6.40
N TYR A 135 29.23 -23.52 7.17
CA TYR A 135 29.15 -22.22 7.80
C TYR A 135 28.94 -21.10 6.76
N LEU A 136 29.72 -21.09 5.68
CA LEU A 136 29.61 -20.09 4.62
C LEU A 136 28.23 -20.11 3.96
N ILE A 137 27.73 -21.31 3.59
CA ILE A 137 26.42 -21.48 2.98
C ILE A 137 25.30 -20.99 3.92
N ASN A 138 25.40 -21.31 5.22
CA ASN A 138 24.41 -20.86 6.20
C ASN A 138 24.45 -19.36 6.41
N GLN A 139 25.64 -18.73 6.46
CA GLN A 139 25.77 -17.26 6.55
C GLN A 139 25.21 -16.57 5.31
N ALA A 140 25.53 -17.07 4.12
CA ALA A 140 24.97 -16.55 2.87
C ALA A 140 23.43 -16.65 2.85
N ALA A 141 22.88 -17.78 3.29
CA ALA A 141 21.44 -17.97 3.40
C ALA A 141 20.78 -17.03 4.42
N ASN A 142 21.47 -16.73 5.53
CA ASN A 142 20.98 -15.77 6.53
C ASN A 142 20.96 -14.34 5.96
N ILE A 143 21.99 -13.93 5.23
CA ILE A 143 22.04 -12.64 4.53
C ILE A 143 20.89 -12.54 3.52
N TYR A 144 20.71 -13.57 2.69
CA TYR A 144 19.63 -13.65 1.72
C TYR A 144 18.25 -13.51 2.40
N ALA A 145 18.00 -14.31 3.44
CA ALA A 145 16.73 -14.26 4.16
C ALA A 145 16.49 -12.92 4.87
N ALA A 146 17.55 -12.34 5.46
CA ALA A 146 17.45 -11.02 6.11
C ALA A 146 17.14 -9.90 5.12
N ALA A 147 17.73 -9.94 3.93
CA ALA A 147 17.54 -8.96 2.88
C ALA A 147 16.10 -8.97 2.30
N LEU A 148 15.44 -10.14 2.26
CA LEU A 148 14.07 -10.28 1.76
C LEU A 148 13.01 -9.94 2.80
N ARG A 149 13.35 -9.84 4.08
CA ARG A 149 12.39 -9.41 5.11
C ARG A 149 12.04 -7.94 4.90
N ILE A 150 10.74 -7.66 4.82
CA ILE A 150 10.27 -6.29 4.70
C ILE A 150 10.34 -5.62 6.08
N PRO A 151 11.11 -4.54 6.23
CA PRO A 151 11.18 -3.79 7.48
C PRO A 151 9.79 -3.39 7.96
N LEU A 152 9.59 -3.34 9.29
CA LEU A 152 8.34 -3.01 9.96
C LEU A 152 7.21 -4.06 9.84
N PHE A 153 7.20 -4.96 8.85
CA PHE A 153 6.14 -5.96 8.72
C PHE A 153 6.09 -6.88 9.94
N ALA A 154 7.22 -7.34 10.45
CA ALA A 154 7.26 -8.17 11.64
C ALA A 154 6.66 -7.46 12.87
N THR A 155 6.93 -6.17 13.03
CA THR A 155 6.42 -5.36 14.15
C THR A 155 4.95 -5.00 13.99
N LEU A 156 4.51 -4.74 12.75
CA LEU A 156 3.15 -4.29 12.46
C LEU A 156 2.19 -5.44 12.11
N SER A 157 2.69 -6.68 12.02
CA SER A 157 1.93 -7.84 11.55
C SER A 157 0.57 -8.00 12.25
N VAL A 158 0.55 -8.00 13.56
CA VAL A 158 -0.68 -8.19 14.35
C VAL A 158 -1.71 -7.10 14.02
N TYR A 159 -1.26 -5.85 13.92
CA TYR A 159 -2.15 -4.72 13.63
C TYR A 159 -2.64 -4.72 12.19
N LEU A 160 -1.77 -5.02 11.23
CA LEU A 160 -2.13 -5.06 9.80
C LEU A 160 -3.12 -6.19 9.50
N ILE A 161 -2.91 -7.37 10.08
CA ILE A 161 -3.81 -8.51 9.89
C ILE A 161 -5.16 -8.24 10.56
N ALA A 162 -5.17 -7.74 11.80
CA ALA A 162 -6.39 -7.36 12.49
C ALA A 162 -7.17 -6.30 11.70
N LEU A 163 -6.48 -5.25 11.22
CA LEU A 163 -7.08 -4.20 10.42
C LEU A 163 -7.65 -4.74 9.10
N LYS A 164 -6.89 -5.57 8.37
CA LYS A 164 -7.36 -6.23 7.14
C LYS A 164 -8.66 -7.00 7.37
N ASN A 165 -8.74 -7.79 8.44
CA ASN A 165 -9.90 -8.60 8.74
C ASN A 165 -11.13 -7.76 9.16
N MET A 166 -10.92 -6.63 9.83
CA MET A 166 -11.98 -5.71 10.25
C MET A 166 -12.43 -4.75 9.14
N MET A 167 -11.61 -4.51 8.13
CA MET A 167 -11.86 -3.48 7.12
C MET A 167 -13.18 -3.66 6.35
N PRO A 168 -13.59 -4.86 5.92
CA PRO A 168 -14.89 -5.04 5.26
C PRO A 168 -16.08 -4.61 6.15
N LEU A 169 -15.99 -4.89 7.45
CA LEU A 169 -17.03 -4.47 8.42
C LEU A 169 -17.03 -2.96 8.60
N ILE A 170 -15.84 -2.33 8.68
CA ILE A 170 -15.69 -0.87 8.79
C ILE A 170 -16.29 -0.19 7.55
N ILE A 171 -15.93 -0.64 6.35
CA ILE A 171 -16.45 -0.09 5.08
C ILE A 171 -17.96 -0.27 5.01
N GLY A 172 -18.47 -1.47 5.32
CA GLY A 172 -19.90 -1.74 5.35
C GLY A 172 -20.66 -0.85 6.35
N GLY A 173 -20.12 -0.71 7.55
CA GLY A 173 -20.71 0.15 8.59
C GLY A 173 -20.73 1.64 8.19
N LEU A 174 -19.62 2.15 7.63
CA LEU A 174 -19.56 3.53 7.13
C LEU A 174 -20.51 3.76 5.96
N ALA A 175 -20.63 2.81 5.02
CA ALA A 175 -21.58 2.89 3.91
C ALA A 175 -23.05 2.93 4.40
N VAL A 176 -23.40 2.11 5.38
CA VAL A 176 -24.71 2.13 6.01
C VAL A 176 -24.98 3.48 6.70
N LEU A 177 -24.00 4.03 7.42
CA LEU A 177 -24.11 5.35 8.05
C LEU A 177 -24.34 6.47 7.02
N VAL A 178 -23.62 6.45 5.88
CA VAL A 178 -23.84 7.38 4.77
C VAL A 178 -25.28 7.26 4.27
N ALA A 179 -25.77 6.05 4.04
CA ALA A 179 -27.14 5.82 3.58
C ALA A 179 -28.17 6.36 4.58
N ILE A 180 -28.02 6.07 5.87
CA ILE A 180 -28.90 6.56 6.94
C ILE A 180 -28.93 8.09 6.97
N LEU A 181 -27.76 8.76 6.94
CA LEU A 181 -27.71 10.23 6.96
C LEU A 181 -28.35 10.84 5.71
N CYS A 182 -28.13 10.26 4.54
CA CYS A 182 -28.80 10.70 3.31
C CYS A 182 -30.33 10.54 3.43
N VAL A 183 -30.82 9.41 3.94
CA VAL A 183 -32.24 9.15 4.19
C VAL A 183 -32.80 10.19 5.16
N ILE A 184 -32.13 10.44 6.29
CA ILE A 184 -32.55 11.47 7.25
C ILE A 184 -32.66 12.84 6.57
N ILE A 185 -31.65 13.26 5.82
CA ILE A 185 -31.67 14.55 5.10
C ILE A 185 -32.84 14.62 4.11
N ILE A 186 -33.12 13.54 3.36
CA ILE A 186 -34.18 13.50 2.34
C ILE A 186 -35.55 13.48 2.96
N PHE A 187 -35.79 12.66 3.97
CA PHE A 187 -37.14 12.46 4.54
C PHE A 187 -37.55 13.56 5.51
N THR A 188 -36.59 14.17 6.24
CA THR A 188 -36.91 15.24 7.19
C THR A 188 -37.07 16.60 6.51
N ASN A 189 -36.60 16.76 5.26
CA ASN A 189 -36.79 17.99 4.48
C ASN A 189 -38.13 17.95 3.72
N ARG A 190 -39.02 18.89 4.03
CA ARG A 190 -40.28 19.08 3.30
C ARG A 190 -40.06 19.30 1.79
N TRP A 191 -39.02 20.04 1.43
CA TRP A 191 -38.68 20.38 0.06
C TRP A 191 -37.47 19.58 -0.42
N LYS A 192 -37.66 18.69 -1.39
CA LYS A 192 -36.60 17.80 -1.89
C LYS A 192 -35.38 18.56 -2.44
N HIS A 193 -35.56 19.69 -3.11
CA HIS A 193 -34.47 20.52 -3.60
C HIS A 193 -33.55 21.01 -2.46
N ARG A 194 -34.09 21.23 -1.24
CA ARG A 194 -33.26 21.60 -0.07
C ARG A 194 -32.45 20.42 0.45
N ALA A 195 -33.00 19.21 0.42
CA ALA A 195 -32.27 18.00 0.79
C ALA A 195 -31.05 17.78 -0.14
N VAL A 196 -31.28 17.86 -1.45
CA VAL A 196 -30.20 17.73 -2.46
C VAL A 196 -29.09 18.77 -2.24
N ARG A 197 -29.45 20.01 -1.86
CA ARG A 197 -28.47 21.06 -1.54
C ARG A 197 -27.55 20.69 -0.37
N TYR A 198 -28.09 20.10 0.72
CA TYR A 198 -27.28 19.69 1.87
C TYR A 198 -26.38 18.50 1.54
N ILE A 199 -26.83 17.55 0.74
CA ILE A 199 -25.99 16.44 0.26
C ILE A 199 -24.88 16.98 -0.67
N CYS A 200 -25.20 17.96 -1.54
CA CYS A 200 -24.21 18.63 -2.39
C CYS A 200 -23.13 19.33 -1.54
N TYR A 201 -23.49 19.99 -0.45
CA TYR A 201 -22.51 20.58 0.47
C TYR A 201 -21.59 19.53 1.10
N SER A 202 -22.17 18.35 1.50
CA SER A 202 -21.38 17.27 2.07
C SER A 202 -20.38 16.67 1.07
N THR A 203 -20.81 16.46 -0.17
CA THR A 203 -19.93 15.91 -1.21
C THR A 203 -18.87 16.93 -1.66
N SER A 204 -19.21 18.23 -1.73
CA SER A 204 -18.22 19.29 -2.03
C SER A 204 -17.19 19.43 -0.91
N ALA A 205 -17.61 19.35 0.36
CA ALA A 205 -16.68 19.35 1.49
C ALA A 205 -15.79 18.11 1.50
N ALA A 206 -16.34 16.93 1.22
CA ALA A 206 -15.57 15.69 1.10
C ALA A 206 -14.53 15.79 -0.03
N PHE A 207 -14.91 16.32 -1.20
CA PHE A 207 -13.97 16.61 -2.30
C PHE A 207 -12.77 17.42 -1.83
N LEU A 208 -12.99 18.53 -1.15
CA LEU A 208 -11.90 19.39 -0.67
C LEU A 208 -11.04 18.69 0.39
N THR A 209 -11.68 18.06 1.36
CA THR A 209 -10.98 17.39 2.48
C THR A 209 -10.10 16.23 1.99
N VAL A 210 -10.63 15.39 1.08
CA VAL A 210 -9.91 14.25 0.50
C VAL A 210 -8.84 14.71 -0.48
N GLY A 211 -9.07 15.80 -1.25
CA GLY A 211 -8.22 16.20 -2.36
C GLY A 211 -7.02 17.06 -1.97
N ILE A 212 -7.10 17.83 -0.88
CA ILE A 212 -6.03 18.79 -0.49
C ILE A 212 -4.70 18.07 -0.24
N ILE A 213 -4.70 16.99 0.54
CA ILE A 213 -3.46 16.27 0.91
C ILE A 213 -2.75 15.69 -0.31
N PRO A 214 -3.40 14.86 -1.17
CA PRO A 214 -2.72 14.34 -2.34
C PRO A 214 -2.30 15.45 -3.32
N ALA A 215 -3.09 16.50 -3.49
CA ALA A 215 -2.73 17.61 -4.36
C ALA A 215 -1.42 18.29 -3.93
N VAL A 216 -1.25 18.55 -2.62
CA VAL A 216 -0.02 19.15 -2.08
C VAL A 216 1.16 18.19 -2.17
N LEU A 217 0.99 16.93 -1.75
CA LEU A 217 2.09 15.98 -1.69
C LEU A 217 2.59 15.57 -3.08
N LEU A 218 1.68 15.39 -4.05
CA LEU A 218 2.05 15.10 -5.44
C LEU A 218 2.71 16.30 -6.13
N SER A 219 2.19 17.52 -5.91
CA SER A 219 2.75 18.72 -6.54
C SER A 219 4.15 19.09 -6.01
N THR A 220 4.45 18.77 -4.75
CA THR A 220 5.76 19.05 -4.14
C THR A 220 6.80 17.95 -4.35
N GLY A 221 6.38 16.78 -4.83
CA GLY A 221 7.22 15.59 -4.94
C GLY A 221 7.82 15.17 -3.58
N TYR A 222 7.08 15.36 -2.48
CA TYR A 222 7.60 15.16 -1.13
C TYR A 222 8.08 13.72 -0.89
N MET A 223 7.41 12.73 -1.48
CA MET A 223 7.75 11.31 -1.29
C MET A 223 9.14 10.96 -1.81
N SER A 224 9.59 11.59 -2.89
CA SER A 224 10.94 11.37 -3.45
C SER A 224 12.07 12.05 -2.67
N LYS A 225 11.75 12.85 -1.64
CA LYS A 225 12.75 13.53 -0.79
C LYS A 225 13.06 12.77 0.50
N ILE A 226 12.36 11.68 0.76
CA ILE A 226 12.59 10.84 1.94
C ILE A 226 13.85 10.01 1.70
N ASN A 227 14.76 10.01 2.67
CA ASN A 227 15.99 9.22 2.59
C ASN A 227 15.76 7.82 3.17
N ILE A 228 15.93 6.79 2.34
CA ILE A 228 15.88 5.37 2.72
C ILE A 228 17.18 4.76 2.19
N ASP A 229 17.92 4.07 3.04
CA ASP A 229 19.21 3.51 2.75
C ASP A 229 19.17 2.45 1.63
N SER A 230 18.23 1.51 1.70
CA SER A 230 18.01 0.50 0.66
C SER A 230 17.34 1.12 -0.56
N ARG A 231 18.01 1.02 -1.72
CA ARG A 231 17.51 1.52 -3.01
C ARG A 231 16.23 0.80 -3.44
N ALA A 232 16.19 -0.53 -3.26
CA ALA A 232 15.00 -1.33 -3.54
C ALA A 232 13.80 -0.85 -2.72
N PHE A 233 14.01 -0.61 -1.42
CA PHE A 233 12.99 -0.09 -0.52
C PHE A 233 12.58 1.34 -0.84
N TYR A 234 13.52 2.20 -1.19
CA TYR A 234 13.25 3.58 -1.60
C TYR A 234 12.32 3.60 -2.83
N ASN A 235 12.67 2.84 -3.86
CA ASN A 235 11.88 2.78 -5.09
C ASN A 235 10.47 2.23 -4.84
N LEU A 236 10.35 1.14 -4.07
CA LEU A 236 9.08 0.59 -3.66
C LEU A 236 8.24 1.59 -2.86
N PHE A 237 8.84 2.28 -1.88
CA PHE A 237 8.16 3.26 -1.05
C PHE A 237 7.62 4.42 -1.86
N VAL A 238 8.47 5.04 -2.70
CA VAL A 238 8.08 6.20 -3.53
C VAL A 238 6.97 5.81 -4.49
N GLN A 239 7.10 4.67 -5.16
CA GLN A 239 6.08 4.15 -6.09
C GLN A 239 4.75 3.87 -5.36
N SER A 240 4.79 3.14 -4.25
CA SER A 240 3.60 2.79 -3.49
C SER A 240 2.89 4.01 -2.93
N MET A 241 3.63 4.97 -2.35
CA MET A 241 3.05 6.19 -1.80
C MET A 241 2.43 7.07 -2.87
N ASN A 242 3.10 7.24 -4.02
CA ASN A 242 2.54 8.00 -5.14
C ASN A 242 1.25 7.35 -5.66
N ASN A 243 1.21 6.03 -5.80
CA ASN A 243 0.02 5.31 -6.23
C ASN A 243 -1.13 5.43 -5.21
N ILE A 244 -0.85 5.40 -3.90
CA ILE A 244 -1.83 5.66 -2.84
C ILE A 244 -2.37 7.08 -2.94
N LEU A 245 -1.51 8.08 -3.11
CA LEU A 245 -1.92 9.47 -3.26
C LEU A 245 -2.80 9.68 -4.51
N ILE A 246 -2.47 9.02 -5.62
CA ILE A 246 -3.28 9.02 -6.83
C ILE A 246 -4.65 8.38 -6.57
N ALA A 247 -4.70 7.24 -5.87
CA ALA A 247 -5.97 6.59 -5.52
C ALA A 247 -6.86 7.50 -4.65
N VAL A 248 -6.28 8.21 -3.67
CA VAL A 248 -7.01 9.20 -2.86
C VAL A 248 -7.48 10.38 -3.72
N ALA A 249 -6.64 10.87 -4.65
CA ALA A 249 -7.02 11.93 -5.57
C ALA A 249 -8.18 11.51 -6.50
N VAL A 250 -8.18 10.27 -6.97
CA VAL A 250 -9.30 9.71 -7.76
C VAL A 250 -10.60 9.71 -6.94
N CYS A 251 -10.56 9.29 -5.66
CA CYS A 251 -11.74 9.39 -4.79
C CYS A 251 -12.25 10.84 -4.67
N SER A 252 -11.34 11.81 -4.54
CA SER A 252 -11.69 13.22 -4.51
C SER A 252 -12.37 13.67 -5.82
N VAL A 253 -11.84 13.29 -6.99
CA VAL A 253 -12.43 13.60 -8.29
C VAL A 253 -13.84 13.01 -8.43
N ILE A 254 -14.08 11.80 -7.91
CA ILE A 254 -15.42 11.19 -7.88
C ILE A 254 -16.39 12.06 -7.07
N PHE A 255 -15.99 12.53 -5.88
CA PHE A 255 -16.84 13.44 -5.10
C PHE A 255 -17.11 14.76 -5.82
N PHE A 256 -16.15 15.30 -6.55
CA PHE A 256 -16.33 16.49 -7.37
C PHE A 256 -17.39 16.29 -8.46
N ILE A 257 -17.30 15.18 -9.21
CA ILE A 257 -18.28 14.85 -10.26
C ILE A 257 -19.68 14.68 -9.67
N VAL A 258 -19.81 13.95 -8.54
CA VAL A 258 -21.08 13.77 -7.83
C VAL A 258 -21.64 15.12 -7.36
N SER A 259 -20.78 16.00 -6.84
CA SER A 259 -21.16 17.32 -6.38
C SER A 259 -21.72 18.20 -7.53
N ILE A 260 -21.06 18.17 -8.69
CA ILE A 260 -21.56 18.86 -9.91
C ILE A 260 -22.93 18.31 -10.31
N GLY A 261 -23.09 16.99 -10.37
CA GLY A 261 -24.38 16.36 -10.69
C GLY A 261 -25.49 16.79 -9.74
N LEU A 262 -25.22 16.76 -8.43
CA LEU A 262 -26.16 17.23 -7.40
C LEU A 262 -26.49 18.72 -7.52
N PHE A 263 -25.51 19.55 -7.90
CA PHE A 263 -25.73 20.96 -8.12
C PHE A 263 -26.73 21.20 -9.28
N PHE A 264 -26.54 20.54 -10.40
CA PHE A 264 -27.47 20.65 -11.54
C PHE A 264 -28.86 20.09 -11.19
N LEU A 265 -28.92 18.98 -10.47
CA LEU A 265 -30.17 18.41 -9.98
C LEU A 265 -30.91 19.39 -9.05
N HIS A 266 -30.20 20.00 -8.10
CA HIS A 266 -30.75 21.02 -7.23
C HIS A 266 -31.33 22.21 -8.02
N LYS A 267 -30.60 22.70 -9.03
CA LYS A 267 -31.02 23.81 -9.87
C LYS A 267 -32.27 23.47 -10.68
N SER A 268 -32.35 22.29 -11.27
CA SER A 268 -33.52 21.80 -12.01
C SER A 268 -34.75 21.69 -11.11
N MET A 269 -34.64 21.01 -9.98
CA MET A 269 -35.75 20.85 -9.02
C MET A 269 -36.27 22.17 -8.44
N ARG A 270 -35.38 23.16 -8.30
CA ARG A 270 -35.78 24.49 -7.83
C ARG A 270 -36.57 25.26 -8.88
N ARG A 271 -36.27 25.11 -10.18
CA ARG A 271 -37.04 25.75 -11.26
C ARG A 271 -38.46 25.23 -11.31
N HIS A 272 -38.65 23.92 -11.33
CA HIS A 272 -40.00 23.32 -11.32
C HIS A 272 -40.80 23.71 -10.07
N ALA A 273 -40.17 23.81 -8.90
CA ALA A 273 -40.86 24.25 -7.68
C ALA A 273 -41.22 25.73 -7.62
N SER A 274 -40.81 26.57 -8.60
CA SER A 274 -41.18 27.96 -8.74
C SER A 274 -42.19 28.23 -9.84
N GLU A 275 -42.53 27.19 -10.63
CA GLU A 275 -43.51 27.22 -11.70
C GLU A 275 -44.88 26.68 -11.23
N ASP A 276 -44.90 25.91 -10.09
CA ASP A 276 -46.10 25.46 -9.35
C ASP A 276 -46.40 26.42 -8.19
#